data_8c74942ddf439ae5e31caaf9431e8892
#
_entry.id   8c74942ddf439ae5e31caaf9431e8892
#
_cell.length_a   1.000
_cell.length_b   1.000
_cell.length_c   1.000
_cell.angle_alpha   90.00
_cell.angle_beta   90.00
_cell.angle_gamma   90.00
#
_symmetry.space_group_name_H-M   'P 1'
#
loop_
_entity.id
_entity.type
_entity.pdbx_description
1 polymer ?
#
loop_
_entity_poly.entity_id
_entity_poly.type
_entity_poly.pdbx_seq_one_letter_code
_entity_poly.pdbx_strand_id
1 'polypeptide(L)'
;MLTGGMIGDVLLEIPHRIGDNGRMAGKAKSRQQKTGLHYAREARGMSRSELVKRSGVSKQQLSRLENGLIRLRLDHLKPFANALGYTPDQILLWGRYPGTSEAQIQGEAKGASEHVPELVSRSEAGHSKLRSRKEGRRVERIKAEDWAFPASFVTNRLQASAKNLLVIEAEGDAMAPTIMSGDKVIVDTGHKTPSPDGLYAIRDSFENVIVRRLQVLRAAQPSRVKIISDNPKHAAEEVALDEIEVVGKALCCLKRL
;
A
#
# COMPACT_ATOMS: atom_id res chain seq x y z
N MET A 1 38.57 31.02 -27.26
CA MET A 1 37.93 31.75 -26.17
C MET A 1 36.62 31.04 -25.87
N LEU A 2 36.63 30.15 -24.92
CA LEU A 2 36.14 30.25 -23.53
C LEU A 2 34.63 30.44 -23.52
N THR A 3 33.81 29.66 -22.90
CA THR A 3 33.75 28.96 -21.60
C THR A 3 32.55 28.00 -21.64
N GLY A 4 32.53 26.78 -21.30
CA GLY A 4 32.77 26.14 -20.07
C GLY A 4 31.64 26.36 -19.04
N GLY A 5 30.63 25.46 -18.96
CA GLY A 5 29.64 25.44 -17.90
C GLY A 5 29.37 23.98 -17.48
N MET A 6 30.12 23.52 -16.49
CA MET A 6 29.85 22.26 -15.80
C MET A 6 28.63 22.43 -14.91
N ILE A 7 27.74 21.46 -14.94
CA ILE A 7 26.73 21.26 -13.88
C ILE A 7 27.12 19.99 -13.15
N GLY A 8 27.40 20.18 -11.86
CA GLY A 8 28.06 19.26 -10.99
C GLY A 8 27.28 18.01 -10.64
N ASP A 9 28.01 16.92 -10.64
CA ASP A 9 27.73 15.67 -9.95
C ASP A 9 27.67 15.93 -8.43
N VAL A 10 26.54 15.64 -7.81
CA VAL A 10 26.45 15.51 -6.36
C VAL A 10 26.85 14.09 -6.00
N LEU A 11 28.13 13.86 -5.82
CA LEU A 11 28.67 12.71 -5.14
C LEU A 11 28.36 12.83 -3.65
N LEU A 12 27.53 11.95 -3.14
CA LEU A 12 27.41 11.71 -1.70
C LEU A 12 28.66 10.96 -1.24
N GLU A 13 29.66 11.72 -0.76
CA GLU A 13 30.81 11.17 -0.09
C GLU A 13 30.42 10.57 1.26
N ILE A 14 30.62 9.28 1.39
CA ILE A 14 30.65 8.59 2.67
C ILE A 14 32.09 8.76 3.20
N PRO A 15 32.32 9.42 4.34
CA PRO A 15 33.67 9.55 4.87
C PRO A 15 34.16 8.24 5.46
N HIS A 16 35.01 7.52 4.76
CA HIS A 16 35.92 6.55 5.34
C HIS A 16 37.03 7.32 6.09
N ARG A 17 36.93 7.35 7.39
CA ARG A 17 38.10 7.69 8.24
C ARG A 17 38.68 6.41 8.83
N ILE A 18 39.73 5.95 8.22
CA ILE A 18 40.73 5.10 8.86
C ILE A 18 41.61 6.05 9.65
N GLY A 19 41.57 5.94 10.94
CA GLY A 19 42.44 6.61 11.91
C GLY A 19 42.79 5.63 13.01
N ASP A 20 43.95 5.02 12.84
CA ASP A 20 44.63 4.20 13.82
C ASP A 20 45.02 5.09 15.02
N ASN A 21 44.45 4.84 16.17
CA ASN A 21 45.05 5.13 17.47
C ASN A 21 44.28 4.42 18.58
N GLY A 22 44.93 3.40 19.14
CA GLY A 22 44.42 2.60 20.23
C GLY A 22 44.11 3.43 21.48
N ARG A 23 42.82 3.64 21.75
CA ARG A 23 42.28 3.90 23.08
C ARG A 23 40.89 3.24 23.15
N MET A 24 40.75 2.42 24.18
CA MET A 24 39.51 1.74 24.58
C MET A 24 38.27 2.59 24.30
N ALA A 25 37.59 2.30 23.17
CA ALA A 25 36.29 2.88 22.87
C ALA A 25 35.29 2.32 23.88
N GLY A 26 34.82 3.17 24.77
CA GLY A 26 33.70 2.88 25.63
C GLY A 26 32.54 2.34 24.76
N LYS A 27 31.93 1.24 25.20
CA LYS A 27 30.76 0.62 24.55
C LYS A 27 29.77 1.71 24.19
N ALA A 28 29.63 1.98 22.88
CA ALA A 28 28.56 2.80 22.37
C ALA A 28 27.25 2.19 22.89
N LYS A 29 26.54 2.91 23.75
CA LYS A 29 25.20 2.54 24.20
C LYS A 29 24.34 2.45 22.95
N SER A 30 24.08 1.23 22.45
CA SER A 30 23.07 1.02 21.42
C SER A 30 21.81 1.71 21.92
N ARG A 31 21.26 2.61 21.11
CA ARG A 31 19.98 3.26 21.40
C ARG A 31 18.98 2.12 21.60
N GLN A 32 18.63 1.83 22.85
CA GLN A 32 17.69 0.78 23.20
C GLN A 32 16.33 1.17 22.59
N GLN A 33 15.94 0.43 21.59
CA GLN A 33 14.66 0.66 20.92
C GLN A 33 13.55 0.18 21.84
N LYS A 34 12.61 1.08 22.16
CA LYS A 34 11.44 0.75 22.97
C LYS A 34 10.59 -0.30 22.27
N THR A 35 9.97 -1.18 23.06
CA THR A 35 9.11 -2.23 22.51
C THR A 35 7.64 -1.81 22.46
N GLY A 36 6.82 -2.61 21.79
CA GLY A 36 5.39 -2.38 21.72
C GLY A 36 4.70 -2.28 23.09
N LEU A 37 5.20 -2.99 24.09
CA LEU A 37 4.69 -2.91 25.45
C LEU A 37 4.85 -1.51 26.07
N HIS A 38 5.95 -0.84 25.77
CA HIS A 38 6.17 0.55 26.21
C HIS A 38 5.13 1.48 25.59
N TYR A 39 4.95 1.42 24.26
CA TYR A 39 4.01 2.29 23.56
C TYR A 39 2.55 2.00 23.93
N ALA A 40 2.17 0.73 24.07
CA ALA A 40 0.83 0.34 24.50
C ALA A 40 0.49 0.86 25.91
N ARG A 41 1.46 0.84 26.84
CA ARG A 41 1.29 1.41 28.18
C ARG A 41 1.12 2.94 28.14
N GLU A 42 1.96 3.61 27.35
CA GLU A 42 1.88 5.08 27.20
C GLU A 42 0.57 5.51 26.54
N ALA A 43 0.09 4.79 25.55
CA ALA A 43 -1.21 5.05 24.92
C ALA A 43 -2.37 4.99 25.92
N ARG A 44 -2.27 4.13 26.94
CA ARG A 44 -3.26 4.07 28.04
C ARG A 44 -3.00 5.10 29.14
N GLY A 45 -1.97 5.93 29.03
CA GLY A 45 -1.58 6.88 30.08
C GLY A 45 -1.19 6.20 31.40
N MET A 46 -0.84 4.92 31.38
CA MET A 46 -0.60 4.11 32.57
C MET A 46 0.85 4.21 33.03
N SER A 47 1.06 4.42 34.33
CA SER A 47 2.40 4.40 34.90
C SER A 47 2.95 2.98 34.98
N ARG A 48 4.30 2.83 35.00
CA ARG A 48 4.94 1.51 35.18
C ARG A 48 4.51 0.84 36.49
N SER A 49 4.39 1.62 37.56
CA SER A 49 4.00 1.11 38.88
C SER A 49 2.57 0.56 38.87
N GLU A 50 1.68 1.21 38.16
CA GLU A 50 0.30 0.78 38.00
C GLU A 50 0.20 -0.49 37.15
N LEU A 51 0.96 -0.56 36.04
CA LEU A 51 0.98 -1.74 35.19
C LEU A 51 1.55 -2.96 35.95
N VAL A 52 2.60 -2.78 36.75
CA VAL A 52 3.14 -3.81 37.65
C VAL A 52 2.06 -4.31 38.61
N LYS A 53 1.33 -3.39 39.27
CA LYS A 53 0.27 -3.74 40.21
C LYS A 53 -0.85 -4.55 39.55
N ARG A 54 -1.25 -4.17 38.34
CA ARG A 54 -2.35 -4.83 37.60
C ARG A 54 -1.94 -6.15 36.95
N SER A 55 -0.71 -6.24 36.44
CA SER A 55 -0.22 -7.42 35.74
C SER A 55 0.39 -8.49 36.65
N GLY A 56 0.74 -8.12 37.91
CA GLY A 56 1.44 -9.01 38.83
C GLY A 56 2.91 -9.28 38.45
N VAL A 57 3.43 -8.63 37.41
CA VAL A 57 4.81 -8.82 36.93
C VAL A 57 5.75 -7.86 37.62
N SER A 58 6.98 -8.28 37.94
CA SER A 58 7.95 -7.45 38.65
C SER A 58 8.36 -6.21 37.84
N LYS A 59 8.65 -5.11 38.54
CA LYS A 59 9.11 -3.84 37.93
C LYS A 59 10.38 -4.04 37.08
N GLN A 60 11.27 -4.93 37.51
CA GLN A 60 12.50 -5.24 36.80
C GLN A 60 12.22 -5.98 35.48
N GLN A 61 11.32 -6.93 35.50
CA GLN A 61 10.92 -7.69 34.31
C GLN A 61 10.19 -6.79 33.30
N LEU A 62 9.26 -5.95 33.76
CA LEU A 62 8.59 -4.96 32.91
C LEU A 62 9.61 -4.03 32.24
N SER A 63 10.57 -3.49 33.02
CA SER A 63 11.61 -2.60 32.47
C SER A 63 12.46 -3.28 31.41
N ARG A 64 12.84 -4.54 31.61
CA ARG A 64 13.62 -5.31 30.62
C ARG A 64 12.83 -5.57 29.33
N LEU A 65 11.56 -5.87 29.45
CA LEU A 65 10.65 -6.09 28.29
C LEU A 65 10.41 -4.79 27.52
N GLU A 66 10.11 -3.68 28.20
CA GLU A 66 9.88 -2.38 27.56
C GLU A 66 11.12 -1.82 26.85
N ASN A 67 12.32 -2.09 27.37
CA ASN A 67 13.57 -1.62 26.79
C ASN A 67 14.18 -2.60 25.78
N GLY A 68 13.49 -3.68 25.43
CA GLY A 68 13.96 -4.65 24.44
C GLY A 68 15.15 -5.50 24.92
N LEU A 69 15.48 -5.48 26.22
CA LEU A 69 16.53 -6.33 26.81
C LEU A 69 16.16 -7.82 26.82
N ILE A 70 14.88 -8.08 26.76
CA ILE A 70 14.29 -9.43 26.59
C ILE A 70 13.37 -9.36 25.38
N ARG A 71 13.53 -10.33 24.47
CA ARG A 71 12.65 -10.43 23.29
C ARG A 71 11.21 -10.68 23.74
N LEU A 72 10.28 -9.84 23.28
CA LEU A 72 8.86 -10.04 23.49
C LEU A 72 8.38 -11.31 22.81
N ARG A 73 7.69 -12.18 23.57
CA ARG A 73 6.97 -13.36 23.09
C ARG A 73 5.51 -13.24 23.52
N LEU A 74 4.61 -13.88 22.80
CA LEU A 74 3.17 -13.87 23.11
C LEU A 74 2.87 -14.28 24.55
N ASP A 75 3.57 -15.28 25.07
CA ASP A 75 3.40 -15.75 26.45
C ASP A 75 3.74 -14.69 27.50
N HIS A 76 4.77 -13.87 27.23
CA HIS A 76 5.15 -12.76 28.11
C HIS A 76 4.11 -11.63 28.13
N LEU A 77 3.28 -11.53 27.07
CA LEU A 77 2.34 -10.44 26.90
C LEU A 77 0.98 -10.69 27.54
N LYS A 78 0.61 -11.97 27.82
CA LYS A 78 -0.69 -12.32 28.40
C LYS A 78 -1.07 -11.50 29.65
N PRO A 79 -0.21 -11.39 30.68
CA PRO A 79 -0.56 -10.62 31.88
C PRO A 79 -0.69 -9.12 31.62
N PHE A 80 0.10 -8.57 30.68
CA PHE A 80 0.01 -7.16 30.30
C PHE A 80 -1.19 -6.87 29.39
N ALA A 81 -1.54 -7.80 28.52
CA ALA A 81 -2.69 -7.71 27.64
C ALA A 81 -3.98 -7.46 28.46
N ASN A 82 -4.19 -8.29 29.48
CA ASN A 82 -5.35 -8.14 30.37
C ASN A 82 -5.30 -6.82 31.16
N ALA A 83 -4.13 -6.42 31.66
CA ALA A 83 -3.96 -5.19 32.44
C ALA A 83 -4.16 -3.92 31.61
N LEU A 84 -3.79 -3.94 30.34
CA LEU A 84 -3.91 -2.82 29.39
C LEU A 84 -5.22 -2.81 28.62
N GLY A 85 -5.95 -3.93 28.59
CA GLY A 85 -7.17 -4.08 27.75
C GLY A 85 -6.88 -4.19 26.26
N TYR A 86 -5.72 -4.75 25.89
CA TYR A 86 -5.31 -5.03 24.52
C TYR A 86 -5.09 -6.53 24.31
N THR A 87 -5.13 -6.98 23.07
CA THR A 87 -4.66 -8.34 22.75
C THR A 87 -3.12 -8.37 22.68
N PRO A 88 -2.47 -9.54 22.89
CA PRO A 88 -1.02 -9.65 22.72
C PRO A 88 -0.52 -9.18 21.35
N ASP A 89 -1.29 -9.45 20.29
CA ASP A 89 -0.96 -9.04 18.93
C ASP A 89 -1.03 -7.51 18.76
N GLN A 90 -2.01 -6.85 19.37
CA GLN A 90 -2.07 -5.38 19.40
C GLN A 90 -0.82 -4.78 20.05
N ILE A 91 -0.36 -5.35 21.17
CA ILE A 91 0.86 -4.90 21.83
C ILE A 91 2.10 -5.08 20.94
N LEU A 92 2.18 -6.16 20.16
CA LEU A 92 3.26 -6.37 19.20
C LEU A 92 3.21 -5.36 18.05
N LEU A 93 2.03 -5.00 17.57
CA LEU A 93 1.83 -3.98 16.53
C LEU A 93 2.37 -2.61 16.94
N TRP A 94 2.17 -2.19 18.19
CA TRP A 94 2.77 -0.96 18.74
C TRP A 94 4.29 -0.91 18.59
N GLY A 95 4.98 -2.05 18.71
CA GLY A 95 6.43 -2.14 18.54
C GLY A 95 6.87 -2.06 17.07
N ARG A 96 6.01 -2.48 16.16
CA ARG A 96 6.27 -2.43 14.71
C ARG A 96 6.03 -1.03 14.15
N TYR A 97 5.07 -0.30 14.73
CA TYR A 97 4.65 1.03 14.27
C TYR A 97 4.64 2.03 15.43
N PRO A 98 5.82 2.53 15.88
CA PRO A 98 5.91 3.52 16.95
C PRO A 98 5.21 4.83 16.52
N GLY A 99 4.39 5.38 17.41
CA GLY A 99 3.65 6.63 17.14
C GLY A 99 2.27 6.45 16.50
N THR A 100 1.84 5.21 16.25
CA THR A 100 0.49 4.90 15.78
C THR A 100 -0.55 5.19 16.88
N SER A 101 -1.71 5.71 16.52
CA SER A 101 -2.78 5.97 17.48
C SER A 101 -3.47 4.67 17.94
N GLU A 102 -4.10 4.70 19.12
CA GLU A 102 -4.87 3.57 19.64
C GLU A 102 -5.97 3.12 18.67
N ALA A 103 -6.66 4.07 18.05
CA ALA A 103 -7.72 3.78 17.07
C ALA A 103 -7.18 2.99 15.86
N GLN A 104 -5.99 3.31 15.38
CA GLN A 104 -5.35 2.59 14.28
C GLN A 104 -4.95 1.17 14.68
N ILE A 105 -4.38 0.98 15.88
CA ILE A 105 -4.02 -0.35 16.39
C ILE A 105 -5.26 -1.21 16.61
N GLN A 106 -6.34 -0.62 17.14
CA GLN A 106 -7.60 -1.36 17.34
C GLN A 106 -8.26 -1.71 16.00
N GLY A 107 -8.17 -0.85 15.00
CA GLY A 107 -8.65 -1.12 13.65
C GLY A 107 -7.91 -2.29 12.99
N GLU A 108 -6.59 -2.32 13.10
CA GLU A 108 -5.77 -3.43 12.58
C GLU A 108 -6.03 -4.76 13.29
N ALA A 109 -6.19 -4.73 14.62
CA ALA A 109 -6.38 -5.95 15.41
C ALA A 109 -7.80 -6.52 15.31
N LYS A 110 -8.81 -5.70 15.03
CA LYS A 110 -10.18 -6.19 14.78
C LYS A 110 -10.34 -6.79 13.39
N GLY A 111 -9.26 -6.84 12.59
CA GLY A 111 -9.35 -7.31 11.22
C GLY A 111 -10.31 -6.43 10.41
N ALA A 112 -10.30 -5.11 10.65
CA ALA A 112 -11.08 -4.18 9.87
C ALA A 112 -10.78 -4.44 8.39
N SER A 113 -11.79 -4.93 7.70
CA SER A 113 -11.72 -5.21 6.26
C SER A 113 -12.33 -4.02 5.53
N GLU A 114 -11.63 -3.56 4.53
CA GLU A 114 -12.17 -2.60 3.57
C GLU A 114 -12.74 -3.39 2.39
N HIS A 115 -13.97 -3.06 2.02
CA HIS A 115 -14.66 -3.69 0.91
C HIS A 115 -14.40 -2.91 -0.37
N VAL A 116 -13.88 -3.60 -1.38
CA VAL A 116 -13.55 -3.06 -2.70
C VAL A 116 -14.39 -3.79 -3.74
N PRO A 117 -15.23 -3.09 -4.51
CA PRO A 117 -16.07 -3.72 -5.51
C PRO A 117 -15.24 -4.24 -6.68
N GLU A 118 -15.65 -5.37 -7.25
CA GLU A 118 -15.15 -5.85 -8.53
C GLU A 118 -16.05 -5.35 -9.67
N LEU A 119 -15.42 -4.91 -10.74
CA LEU A 119 -16.08 -4.58 -11.99
C LEU A 119 -16.08 -5.81 -12.90
N VAL A 120 -17.25 -6.31 -13.24
CA VAL A 120 -17.41 -7.39 -14.23
C VAL A 120 -17.34 -6.81 -15.62
N SER A 121 -16.52 -7.43 -16.44
CA SER A 121 -16.47 -7.12 -17.86
C SER A 121 -17.79 -7.46 -18.54
N ARG A 122 -18.10 -6.71 -19.61
CA ARG A 122 -19.32 -6.89 -20.38
C ARG A 122 -19.38 -8.24 -21.12
N SER A 123 -18.23 -8.88 -21.33
CA SER A 123 -18.14 -10.20 -21.98
C SER A 123 -18.73 -11.31 -21.10
N GLU A 124 -18.60 -11.22 -19.78
CA GLU A 124 -19.20 -12.19 -18.85
C GLU A 124 -20.68 -11.92 -18.56
N ALA A 125 -21.17 -10.70 -18.76
CA ALA A 125 -22.57 -10.33 -18.54
C ALA A 125 -23.56 -11.02 -19.53
N GLY A 126 -23.06 -11.69 -20.57
CA GLY A 126 -23.86 -12.38 -21.59
C GLY A 126 -24.71 -13.54 -21.07
N HIS A 127 -24.48 -14.03 -19.85
CA HIS A 127 -25.24 -15.14 -19.26
C HIS A 127 -26.22 -14.73 -18.17
N SER A 128 -26.21 -13.47 -17.76
CA SER A 128 -27.17 -12.93 -16.79
C SER A 128 -28.22 -12.09 -17.52
N LYS A 129 -29.48 -12.55 -17.55
CA LYS A 129 -30.63 -11.87 -18.17
C LYS A 129 -30.80 -10.47 -17.59
N LEU A 130 -30.26 -9.45 -18.24
CA LEU A 130 -30.54 -8.06 -17.98
C LEU A 130 -31.70 -7.56 -18.82
N ARG A 131 -32.81 -7.25 -18.15
CA ARG A 131 -33.91 -6.50 -18.75
C ARG A 131 -33.43 -5.06 -18.99
N SER A 132 -33.26 -4.72 -20.26
CA SER A 132 -33.06 -3.37 -20.74
C SER A 132 -34.23 -2.47 -20.30
N ARG A 133 -33.94 -1.40 -19.54
CA ARG A 133 -34.79 -0.25 -19.43
C ARG A 133 -33.97 0.97 -19.86
N LYS A 134 -34.34 1.49 -21.02
CA LYS A 134 -33.85 2.79 -21.50
C LYS A 134 -34.25 3.85 -20.52
N GLU A 135 -33.26 4.54 -19.95
CA GLU A 135 -33.28 5.96 -19.61
C GLU A 135 -32.00 6.33 -18.86
N GLY A 136 -31.27 7.32 -19.40
CA GLY A 136 -30.16 7.97 -18.70
C GLY A 136 -28.87 7.17 -18.61
N ARG A 137 -27.86 7.59 -19.34
CA ARG A 137 -26.47 7.06 -19.39
C ARG A 137 -25.82 7.03 -18.00
N ARG A 138 -26.21 6.08 -17.18
CA ARG A 138 -25.53 5.70 -15.95
C ARG A 138 -25.05 4.27 -16.18
N VAL A 139 -23.75 4.10 -16.35
CA VAL A 139 -23.13 2.77 -16.39
C VAL A 139 -23.48 2.09 -15.08
N GLU A 140 -24.45 1.17 -15.11
CA GLU A 140 -24.73 0.30 -13.97
C GLU A 140 -23.46 -0.53 -13.74
N ARG A 141 -22.80 -0.26 -12.64
CA ARG A 141 -21.73 -1.11 -12.11
C ARG A 141 -22.38 -2.43 -11.72
N ILE A 142 -22.23 -3.43 -12.57
CA ILE A 142 -22.61 -4.79 -12.21
C ILE A 142 -21.54 -5.22 -11.18
N LYS A 143 -21.89 -5.18 -9.90
CA LYS A 143 -21.06 -5.72 -8.84
C LYS A 143 -21.13 -7.25 -8.95
N ALA A 144 -20.02 -7.89 -9.28
CA ALA A 144 -19.95 -9.35 -9.24
C ALA A 144 -19.61 -9.83 -7.82
N GLU A 145 -18.57 -9.26 -7.25
CA GLU A 145 -18.07 -9.64 -5.93
C GLU A 145 -17.54 -8.41 -5.19
N ASP A 146 -17.56 -8.46 -3.86
CA ASP A 146 -16.88 -7.50 -3.01
C ASP A 146 -15.64 -8.19 -2.42
N TRP A 147 -14.46 -7.63 -2.70
CA TRP A 147 -13.20 -8.08 -2.15
C TRP A 147 -12.96 -7.46 -0.78
N ALA A 148 -12.69 -8.28 0.22
CA ALA A 148 -12.34 -7.83 1.55
C ALA A 148 -10.82 -7.79 1.73
N PHE A 149 -10.24 -6.61 1.85
CA PHE A 149 -8.81 -6.42 2.13
C PHE A 149 -8.61 -5.93 3.56
N PRO A 150 -7.52 -6.34 4.25
CA PRO A 150 -7.16 -5.73 5.52
C PRO A 150 -7.00 -4.21 5.35
N ALA A 151 -7.56 -3.40 6.27
CA ALA A 151 -7.46 -1.95 6.22
C ALA A 151 -6.00 -1.47 6.14
N SER A 152 -5.09 -2.16 6.84
CA SER A 152 -3.64 -1.89 6.78
C SER A 152 -3.02 -2.12 5.39
N PHE A 153 -3.53 -3.07 4.63
CA PHE A 153 -3.10 -3.29 3.25
C PHE A 153 -3.51 -2.11 2.36
N VAL A 154 -4.75 -1.66 2.49
CA VAL A 154 -5.28 -0.53 1.70
C VAL A 154 -4.54 0.77 2.05
N THR A 155 -4.40 1.10 3.33
CA THR A 155 -3.81 2.37 3.76
C THR A 155 -2.29 2.39 3.67
N ASN A 156 -1.60 1.31 4.09
CA ASN A 156 -0.14 1.30 4.23
C ASN A 156 0.60 0.78 2.99
N ARG A 157 0.00 -0.18 2.26
CA ARG A 157 0.62 -0.75 1.07
C ARG A 157 0.17 -0.08 -0.20
N LEU A 158 -1.15 0.08 -0.38
CA LEU A 158 -1.69 0.73 -1.57
C LEU A 158 -1.67 2.25 -1.47
N GLN A 159 -1.57 2.81 -0.25
CA GLN A 159 -1.62 4.25 0.01
C GLN A 159 -2.83 4.93 -0.63
N ALA A 160 -3.97 4.25 -0.59
CA ALA A 160 -5.21 4.66 -1.23
C ALA A 160 -6.38 4.61 -0.25
N SER A 161 -7.52 5.17 -0.67
CA SER A 161 -8.78 5.07 0.05
C SER A 161 -9.64 3.97 -0.56
N ALA A 162 -10.19 3.07 0.24
CA ALA A 162 -11.07 2.01 -0.23
C ALA A 162 -12.25 2.51 -1.09
N LYS A 163 -12.72 3.72 -0.82
CA LYS A 163 -13.80 4.38 -1.59
C LYS A 163 -13.44 4.59 -3.07
N ASN A 164 -12.14 4.73 -3.36
CA ASN A 164 -11.62 4.97 -4.70
C ASN A 164 -11.08 3.70 -5.33
N LEU A 165 -11.06 2.58 -4.60
CA LEU A 165 -10.53 1.34 -5.14
C LEU A 165 -11.58 0.58 -5.95
N LEU A 166 -11.11 -0.11 -6.98
CA LEU A 166 -11.86 -0.97 -7.84
C LEU A 166 -11.00 -2.17 -8.20
N VAL A 167 -11.55 -3.36 -8.16
CA VAL A 167 -10.90 -4.57 -8.71
C VAL A 167 -11.43 -4.80 -10.10
N ILE A 168 -10.54 -5.07 -11.04
CA ILE A 168 -10.89 -5.45 -12.41
C ILE A 168 -10.18 -6.75 -12.78
N GLU A 169 -10.82 -7.58 -13.57
CA GLU A 169 -10.20 -8.74 -14.19
C GLU A 169 -9.47 -8.33 -15.46
N ALA A 170 -8.24 -8.80 -15.63
CA ALA A 170 -7.49 -8.58 -16.84
C ALA A 170 -7.92 -9.59 -17.90
N GLU A 171 -8.29 -9.09 -19.08
CA GLU A 171 -8.68 -9.91 -20.22
C GLU A 171 -7.64 -9.81 -21.34
N GLY A 172 -7.47 -10.93 -22.06
CA GLY A 172 -6.55 -11.02 -23.18
C GLY A 172 -5.07 -11.10 -22.77
N ASP A 173 -4.18 -11.00 -23.74
CA ASP A 173 -2.74 -11.19 -23.59
C ASP A 173 -1.91 -9.92 -23.79
N ALA A 174 -2.56 -8.78 -24.03
CA ALA A 174 -1.87 -7.54 -24.39
C ALA A 174 -0.85 -7.06 -23.32
N MET A 175 -1.07 -7.40 -22.06
CA MET A 175 -0.16 -7.02 -20.96
C MET A 175 0.73 -8.18 -20.49
N ALA A 176 0.71 -9.31 -21.18
CA ALA A 176 1.60 -10.43 -20.90
C ALA A 176 3.07 -10.05 -21.15
N PRO A 177 4.04 -10.49 -20.30
CA PRO A 177 3.87 -11.35 -19.12
C PRO A 177 3.60 -10.58 -17.83
N THR A 178 3.52 -9.26 -17.87
CA THR A 178 3.33 -8.41 -16.67
C THR A 178 2.01 -8.70 -15.98
N ILE A 179 0.93 -8.75 -16.76
CA ILE A 179 -0.42 -9.10 -16.30
C ILE A 179 -0.97 -10.13 -17.27
N MET A 180 -1.42 -11.27 -16.76
CA MET A 180 -1.99 -12.36 -17.53
C MET A 180 -3.51 -12.28 -17.54
N SER A 181 -4.13 -12.91 -18.52
CA SER A 181 -5.59 -13.06 -18.54
C SER A 181 -6.08 -13.81 -17.32
N GLY A 182 -7.09 -13.27 -16.63
CA GLY A 182 -7.63 -13.80 -15.37
C GLY A 182 -6.97 -13.25 -14.11
N ASP A 183 -5.86 -12.48 -14.22
CA ASP A 183 -5.29 -11.76 -13.08
C ASP A 183 -6.24 -10.65 -12.62
N LYS A 184 -6.31 -10.40 -11.32
CA LYS A 184 -7.09 -9.30 -10.75
C LYS A 184 -6.22 -8.09 -10.50
N VAL A 185 -6.61 -6.93 -11.00
CA VAL A 185 -5.87 -5.68 -10.86
C VAL A 185 -6.64 -4.72 -9.97
N ILE A 186 -5.98 -4.22 -8.92
CA ILE A 186 -6.53 -3.19 -8.04
C ILE A 186 -6.20 -1.83 -8.62
N VAL A 187 -7.22 -1.02 -8.86
CA VAL A 187 -7.16 0.29 -9.50
C VAL A 187 -7.62 1.38 -8.56
N ASP A 188 -6.87 2.47 -8.46
CA ASP A 188 -7.27 3.70 -7.76
C ASP A 188 -7.97 4.65 -8.74
N THR A 189 -9.28 4.74 -8.63
CA THR A 189 -10.14 5.62 -9.45
C THR A 189 -10.06 7.09 -9.05
N GLY A 190 -9.41 7.41 -7.95
CA GLY A 190 -9.08 8.78 -7.56
C GLY A 190 -7.93 9.37 -8.38
N HIS A 191 -7.13 8.54 -9.04
CA HIS A 191 -5.96 8.94 -9.81
C HIS A 191 -6.20 8.78 -11.32
N LYS A 192 -6.88 9.78 -11.91
CA LYS A 192 -7.29 9.77 -13.32
C LYS A 192 -6.32 10.46 -14.28
N THR A 193 -5.31 11.13 -13.77
CA THR A 193 -4.28 11.75 -14.60
C THR A 193 -3.14 10.77 -14.80
N PRO A 194 -2.72 10.46 -16.06
CA PRO A 194 -1.66 9.48 -16.32
C PRO A 194 -0.27 10.08 -16.06
N SER A 195 -0.04 10.54 -14.84
CA SER A 195 1.23 11.10 -14.36
C SER A 195 1.49 10.59 -12.95
N PRO A 196 2.66 9.97 -12.70
CA PRO A 196 3.72 9.59 -13.64
C PRO A 196 3.30 8.50 -14.62
N ASP A 197 4.13 8.26 -15.65
CA ASP A 197 3.98 7.14 -16.56
C ASP A 197 3.85 5.82 -15.79
N GLY A 198 3.02 4.91 -16.25
CA GLY A 198 2.77 3.67 -15.53
C GLY A 198 1.60 2.86 -16.06
N LEU A 199 1.11 1.93 -15.25
CA LEU A 199 -0.05 1.11 -15.59
C LEU A 199 -1.33 1.82 -15.16
N TYR A 200 -2.27 1.91 -16.08
CA TYR A 200 -3.56 2.57 -15.88
C TYR A 200 -4.69 1.71 -16.44
N ALA A 201 -5.82 1.76 -15.78
CA ALA A 201 -7.07 1.29 -16.35
C ALA A 201 -7.64 2.40 -17.23
N ILE A 202 -7.96 2.08 -18.46
CA ILE A 202 -8.57 2.99 -19.43
C ILE A 202 -9.84 2.35 -20.01
N ARG A 203 -10.73 3.17 -20.54
CA ARG A 203 -11.89 2.70 -21.26
C ARG A 203 -11.55 2.60 -22.76
N ASP A 204 -11.82 1.45 -23.34
CA ASP A 204 -11.67 1.25 -24.78
C ASP A 204 -12.89 1.76 -25.57
N SER A 205 -12.80 1.71 -26.90
CA SER A 205 -13.89 2.11 -27.81
C SER A 205 -15.17 1.27 -27.68
N PHE A 206 -15.09 0.11 -27.03
CA PHE A 206 -16.21 -0.79 -26.76
C PHE A 206 -16.78 -0.62 -25.36
N GLU A 207 -16.36 0.43 -24.63
CA GLU A 207 -16.75 0.70 -23.24
C GLU A 207 -16.20 -0.32 -22.21
N ASN A 208 -15.24 -1.18 -22.59
CA ASN A 208 -14.60 -2.09 -21.66
C ASN A 208 -13.49 -1.37 -20.89
N VAL A 209 -13.27 -1.79 -19.65
CA VAL A 209 -12.15 -1.29 -18.86
C VAL A 209 -10.97 -2.24 -19.02
N ILE A 210 -9.90 -1.73 -19.62
CA ILE A 210 -8.68 -2.50 -19.92
C ILE A 210 -7.47 -1.86 -19.24
N VAL A 211 -6.45 -2.67 -18.94
CA VAL A 211 -5.18 -2.15 -18.38
C VAL A 211 -4.16 -1.98 -19.48
N ARG A 212 -3.50 -0.82 -19.51
CA ARG A 212 -2.41 -0.52 -20.45
C ARG A 212 -1.33 0.30 -19.73
N ARG A 213 -0.15 0.30 -20.31
CA ARG A 213 0.92 1.21 -19.91
C ARG A 213 0.72 2.53 -20.63
N LEU A 214 0.64 3.62 -19.89
CA LEU A 214 0.51 4.97 -20.43
C LEU A 214 1.82 5.73 -20.26
N GLN A 215 2.25 6.41 -21.32
CA GLN A 215 3.37 7.33 -21.34
C GLN A 215 2.92 8.67 -21.92
N VAL A 216 3.02 9.73 -21.12
CA VAL A 216 2.60 11.07 -21.55
C VAL A 216 3.69 11.74 -22.35
N LEU A 217 3.38 12.13 -23.57
CA LEU A 217 4.26 12.87 -24.48
C LEU A 217 4.16 14.38 -24.20
N ARG A 218 4.94 14.86 -23.25
CA ARG A 218 4.83 16.22 -22.69
C ARG A 218 5.22 17.33 -23.66
N ALA A 219 5.99 17.02 -24.70
CA ALA A 219 6.42 17.97 -25.71
C ALA A 219 5.41 18.19 -26.83
N ALA A 220 4.34 17.37 -26.89
CA ALA A 220 3.32 17.47 -27.92
C ALA A 220 2.24 18.50 -27.55
N GLN A 221 1.79 19.26 -28.53
CA GLN A 221 0.62 20.15 -28.41
C GLN A 221 -0.35 19.86 -29.58
N PRO A 222 -1.58 19.39 -29.28
CA PRO A 222 -2.15 19.05 -27.95
C PRO A 222 -1.38 17.93 -27.25
N SER A 223 -1.55 17.83 -25.92
CA SER A 223 -0.93 16.77 -25.13
C SER A 223 -1.34 15.38 -25.65
N ARG A 224 -0.35 14.52 -25.89
CA ARG A 224 -0.57 13.16 -26.39
C ARG A 224 -0.13 12.14 -25.37
N VAL A 225 -0.69 10.96 -25.48
CA VAL A 225 -0.34 9.81 -24.67
C VAL A 225 -0.07 8.61 -25.57
N LYS A 226 0.98 7.89 -25.26
CA LYS A 226 1.28 6.62 -25.87
C LYS A 226 0.68 5.51 -25.03
N ILE A 227 -0.20 4.73 -25.65
CA ILE A 227 -0.81 3.54 -25.08
C ILE A 227 0.04 2.34 -25.47
N ILE A 228 0.63 1.68 -24.50
CA ILE A 228 1.62 0.62 -24.73
C ILE A 228 1.10 -0.68 -24.13
N SER A 229 1.20 -1.75 -24.91
CA SER A 229 1.01 -3.12 -24.46
C SER A 229 2.37 -3.70 -24.06
N ASP A 230 2.46 -4.36 -22.91
CA ASP A 230 3.73 -4.99 -22.47
C ASP A 230 4.05 -6.24 -23.31
N ASN A 231 3.07 -6.81 -23.99
CA ASN A 231 3.25 -7.86 -24.99
C ASN A 231 3.70 -7.27 -26.33
N PRO A 232 4.90 -7.59 -26.82
CA PRO A 232 5.43 -7.01 -28.05
C PRO A 232 4.68 -7.41 -29.33
N LYS A 233 3.74 -8.36 -29.25
CA LYS A 233 2.85 -8.72 -30.36
C LYS A 233 1.79 -7.66 -30.65
N HIS A 234 1.56 -6.77 -29.72
CA HIS A 234 0.58 -5.68 -29.83
C HIS A 234 1.30 -4.36 -30.08
N ALA A 235 0.92 -3.66 -31.13
CA ALA A 235 1.47 -2.34 -31.44
C ALA A 235 1.07 -1.30 -30.40
N ALA A 236 1.97 -0.33 -30.17
CA ALA A 236 1.64 0.83 -29.35
C ALA A 236 0.88 1.84 -30.21
N GLU A 237 -0.04 2.58 -29.59
CA GLU A 237 -0.87 3.60 -30.21
C GLU A 237 -0.56 4.96 -29.59
N GLU A 238 -0.62 6.04 -30.38
CA GLU A 238 -0.48 7.41 -29.91
C GLU A 238 -1.78 8.16 -30.19
N VAL A 239 -2.43 8.63 -29.12
CA VAL A 239 -3.70 9.35 -29.21
C VAL A 239 -3.60 10.67 -28.46
N ALA A 240 -4.53 11.59 -28.70
CA ALA A 240 -4.63 12.79 -27.89
C ALA A 240 -5.13 12.42 -26.48
N LEU A 241 -4.65 13.16 -25.47
CA LEU A 241 -4.97 12.83 -24.07
C LEU A 241 -6.48 12.96 -23.75
N ASP A 242 -7.18 13.81 -24.47
CA ASP A 242 -8.63 14.02 -24.36
C ASP A 242 -9.46 12.96 -25.11
N GLU A 243 -8.83 12.15 -25.95
CA GLU A 243 -9.50 11.04 -26.66
C GLU A 243 -9.58 9.75 -25.81
N ILE A 244 -8.88 9.69 -24.66
CA ILE A 244 -8.93 8.53 -23.77
C ILE A 244 -9.65 8.86 -22.46
N GLU A 245 -10.42 7.91 -21.96
CA GLU A 245 -10.97 7.96 -20.62
C GLU A 245 -10.10 7.14 -19.67
N VAL A 246 -9.33 7.83 -18.81
CA VAL A 246 -8.56 7.17 -17.75
C VAL A 246 -9.49 6.90 -16.57
N VAL A 247 -9.73 5.62 -16.28
CA VAL A 247 -10.54 5.15 -15.16
C VAL A 247 -9.78 5.29 -13.84
N GLY A 248 -8.48 4.96 -13.84
CA GLY A 248 -7.65 5.07 -12.66
C GLY A 248 -6.27 4.44 -12.84
N LYS A 249 -5.42 4.60 -11.82
CA LYS A 249 -4.07 4.04 -11.78
C LYS A 249 -4.09 2.61 -11.24
N ALA A 250 -3.43 1.67 -11.91
CA ALA A 250 -3.22 0.33 -11.39
C ALA A 250 -2.17 0.34 -10.27
N LEU A 251 -2.53 -0.17 -9.10
CA LEU A 251 -1.69 -0.18 -7.91
C LEU A 251 -1.08 -1.54 -7.60
N CYS A 252 -1.83 -2.60 -7.84
CA CYS A 252 -1.44 -3.97 -7.49
C CYS A 252 -2.07 -4.97 -8.44
N CYS A 253 -1.38 -6.08 -8.70
CA CYS A 253 -1.91 -7.20 -9.46
C CYS A 253 -1.88 -8.46 -8.57
N LEU A 254 -3.02 -9.11 -8.46
CA LEU A 254 -3.19 -10.41 -7.81
C LEU A 254 -3.13 -11.46 -8.92
N LYS A 255 -2.03 -12.21 -8.96
CA LYS A 255 -1.79 -13.20 -9.99
C LYS A 255 -2.45 -14.53 -9.65
N ARG A 256 -3.06 -15.14 -10.65
CA ARG A 256 -3.49 -16.54 -10.58
C ARG A 256 -2.27 -17.43 -10.83
N LEU A 257 -2.06 -18.43 -9.96
CA LEU A 257 -0.98 -19.41 -10.09
C LEU A 257 -1.39 -20.58 -10.99
#